data_423e1e001958fc246c19fc795ae80ad1
#
_entry.id   423e1e001958fc246c19fc795ae80ad1
#
_cell.length_a   1.000
_cell.length_b   1.000
_cell.length_c   1.000
_cell.angle_alpha   90.00
_cell.angle_beta   90.00
_cell.angle_gamma   90.00
#
_symmetry.space_group_name_H-M   'P 1'
#
loop_
_entity.id
_entity.type
_entity.pdbx_description
1 polymer ?
#
loop_
_entity_poly.entity_id
_entity_poly.type
_entity_poly.pdbx_seq_one_letter_code
_entity_poly.pdbx_strand_id
1 'polypeptide(L)'
;MDKGKAITTFLDRVEQLTRLPLVIDQEMKGLFGDEVASALVVLDRLNREKQICLHCDGKCCQKYGCEFYAPQLGWCPIFDMRPVICRFHFCERFQPAAGLMIKELSEIYLDSLTVAAKIGSTRLGFFDVPPFINSAPQLIRAISPWVQAVQEGNLDPKHGRRHIRLEAIQHQCATHSSQDQPQTST
;
A
#
# COMPACT_ATOMS: atom_id res chain seq x y z
N MET A 1 -14.21 2.91 -15.94
CA MET A 1 -13.12 1.89 -15.98
C MET A 1 -13.71 0.54 -16.42
N ASP A 2 -12.96 -0.23 -17.19
CA ASP A 2 -13.36 -1.61 -17.55
C ASP A 2 -13.06 -2.56 -16.38
N LYS A 3 -14.11 -2.80 -15.57
CA LYS A 3 -14.06 -3.63 -14.37
C LYS A 3 -13.67 -5.09 -14.69
N GLY A 4 -14.24 -5.66 -15.76
CA GLY A 4 -13.94 -7.05 -16.15
C GLY A 4 -12.48 -7.23 -16.51
N LYS A 5 -11.93 -6.33 -17.31
CA LYS A 5 -10.52 -6.32 -17.69
C LYS A 5 -9.61 -6.15 -16.47
N ALA A 6 -9.93 -5.24 -15.54
CA ALA A 6 -9.14 -5.01 -14.35
C ALA A 6 -9.08 -6.27 -13.45
N ILE A 7 -10.22 -6.94 -13.24
CA ILE A 7 -10.30 -8.17 -12.45
C ILE A 7 -9.49 -9.30 -13.12
N THR A 8 -9.65 -9.49 -14.44
CA THR A 8 -8.88 -10.50 -15.19
C THR A 8 -7.38 -10.23 -15.08
N THR A 9 -6.95 -8.98 -15.28
CA THR A 9 -5.54 -8.60 -15.13
C THR A 9 -5.01 -8.92 -13.72
N PHE A 10 -5.80 -8.63 -12.69
CA PHE A 10 -5.44 -8.97 -11.32
C PHE A 10 -5.26 -10.50 -11.12
N LEU A 11 -6.20 -11.30 -11.58
CA LEU A 11 -6.14 -12.75 -11.43
C LEU A 11 -4.93 -13.36 -12.15
N ASP A 12 -4.60 -12.87 -13.34
CA ASP A 12 -3.44 -13.32 -14.12
C ASP A 12 -2.11 -12.96 -13.47
N ARG A 13 -2.08 -11.95 -12.59
CA ARG A 13 -0.85 -11.39 -12.02
C ARG A 13 -0.66 -11.63 -10.54
N VAL A 14 -1.74 -11.87 -9.78
CA VAL A 14 -1.66 -11.96 -8.32
C VAL A 14 -0.69 -13.04 -7.84
N GLU A 15 -0.65 -14.19 -8.47
CA GLU A 15 0.27 -15.28 -8.13
C GLU A 15 1.71 -15.03 -8.59
N GLN A 16 1.92 -14.10 -9.53
CA GLN A 16 3.23 -13.71 -10.04
C GLN A 16 3.89 -12.64 -9.19
N LEU A 17 3.18 -12.07 -8.23
CA LEU A 17 3.74 -11.07 -7.33
C LEU A 17 4.80 -11.70 -6.45
N THR A 18 5.97 -11.13 -6.53
CA THR A 18 7.15 -11.65 -5.88
C THR A 18 7.41 -10.98 -4.55
N ARG A 19 6.84 -9.80 -4.34
CA ARG A 19 6.99 -9.04 -3.10
C ARG A 19 5.71 -8.34 -2.70
N LEU A 20 5.50 -8.29 -1.43
CA LEU A 20 4.43 -7.63 -0.72
C LEU A 20 4.95 -7.36 0.69
N PRO A 21 4.39 -6.44 1.43
CA PRO A 21 3.11 -5.78 1.19
C PRO A 21 3.19 -4.44 0.44
N LEU A 22 4.38 -3.91 0.16
CA LEU A 22 4.55 -2.58 -0.41
C LEU A 22 4.50 -2.62 -1.93
N VAL A 23 3.74 -1.70 -2.56
CA VAL A 23 3.61 -1.61 -4.02
C VAL A 23 3.79 -0.17 -4.49
N ILE A 24 4.46 -0.01 -5.62
CA ILE A 24 4.61 1.25 -6.34
C ILE A 24 3.60 1.36 -7.49
N ASP A 25 3.48 2.54 -8.11
CA ASP A 25 2.52 2.77 -9.20
C ASP A 25 2.69 1.80 -10.37
N GLN A 26 3.94 1.45 -10.73
CA GLN A 26 4.21 0.52 -11.81
C GLN A 26 3.68 -0.89 -11.51
N GLU A 27 3.75 -1.32 -10.26
CA GLU A 27 3.21 -2.62 -9.84
C GLU A 27 1.69 -2.60 -9.79
N MET A 28 1.09 -1.47 -9.36
CA MET A 28 -0.36 -1.28 -9.44
C MET A 28 -0.87 -1.35 -10.89
N LYS A 29 -0.12 -0.77 -11.85
CA LYS A 29 -0.40 -0.90 -13.27
C LYS A 29 -0.31 -2.37 -13.74
N GLY A 30 0.71 -3.09 -13.30
CA GLY A 30 0.86 -4.53 -13.58
C GLY A 30 -0.28 -5.36 -13.02
N LEU A 31 -0.79 -5.01 -11.82
CA LEU A 31 -1.85 -5.74 -11.14
C LEU A 31 -3.25 -5.50 -11.71
N PHE A 32 -3.61 -4.25 -11.94
CA PHE A 32 -4.99 -3.87 -12.25
C PHE A 32 -5.16 -3.21 -13.62
N GLY A 33 -4.07 -3.01 -14.37
CA GLY A 33 -4.08 -2.33 -15.66
C GLY A 33 -3.98 -0.80 -15.57
N ASP A 34 -3.85 -0.17 -16.74
CA ASP A 34 -3.57 1.27 -16.86
C ASP A 34 -4.70 2.16 -16.33
N GLU A 35 -5.94 1.80 -16.58
CA GLU A 35 -7.09 2.62 -16.17
C GLU A 35 -7.20 2.75 -14.66
N VAL A 36 -7.08 1.62 -13.94
CA VAL A 36 -7.10 1.60 -12.46
C VAL A 36 -5.89 2.34 -11.90
N ALA A 37 -4.69 2.07 -12.40
CA ALA A 37 -3.49 2.75 -11.95
C ALA A 37 -3.58 4.26 -12.15
N SER A 38 -4.07 4.72 -13.30
CA SER A 38 -4.27 6.14 -13.59
C SER A 38 -5.29 6.79 -12.65
N ALA A 39 -6.40 6.10 -12.36
CA ALA A 39 -7.41 6.59 -11.42
C ALA A 39 -6.84 6.74 -10.00
N LEU A 40 -6.03 5.77 -9.55
CA LEU A 40 -5.36 5.85 -8.25
C LEU A 40 -4.37 7.03 -8.19
N VAL A 41 -3.61 7.28 -9.25
CA VAL A 41 -2.71 8.44 -9.34
C VAL A 41 -3.48 9.77 -9.26
N VAL A 42 -4.65 9.85 -9.91
CA VAL A 42 -5.53 11.04 -9.82
C VAL A 42 -5.97 11.26 -8.38
N LEU A 43 -6.39 10.22 -7.66
CA LEU A 43 -6.80 10.32 -6.26
C LEU A 43 -5.64 10.64 -5.32
N ASP A 44 -4.46 10.10 -5.56
CA ASP A 44 -3.26 10.44 -4.81
C ASP A 44 -2.86 11.92 -5.02
N ARG A 45 -3.00 12.43 -6.24
CA ARG A 45 -2.81 13.86 -6.53
C ARG A 45 -3.84 14.71 -5.80
N LEU A 46 -5.12 14.37 -5.87
CA LEU A 46 -6.20 15.05 -5.15
C LEU A 46 -5.90 15.10 -3.63
N ASN A 47 -5.44 13.98 -3.07
CA ASN A 47 -5.05 13.93 -1.67
C ASN A 47 -3.91 14.91 -1.33
N ARG A 48 -2.90 15.00 -2.17
CA ARG A 48 -1.77 15.93 -1.97
C ARG A 48 -2.23 17.39 -2.07
N GLU A 49 -3.00 17.72 -3.10
CA GLU A 49 -3.50 19.09 -3.34
C GLU A 49 -4.43 19.57 -2.22
N LYS A 50 -5.32 18.71 -1.76
CA LYS A 50 -6.29 19.00 -0.72
C LYS A 50 -5.81 18.66 0.70
N GLN A 51 -4.65 18.05 0.83
CA GLN A 51 -4.08 17.58 2.10
C GLN A 51 -5.06 16.74 2.94
N ILE A 52 -5.89 15.91 2.27
CA ILE A 52 -7.03 15.21 2.90
C ILE A 52 -6.55 14.31 4.06
N CYS A 53 -5.54 13.48 3.82
CA CYS A 53 -5.01 12.59 4.87
C CYS A 53 -4.25 13.37 5.96
N LEU A 54 -3.57 14.47 5.60
CA LEU A 54 -2.89 15.33 6.56
C LEU A 54 -3.88 15.97 7.54
N HIS A 55 -4.99 16.51 7.02
CA HIS A 55 -6.03 17.12 7.85
C HIS A 55 -6.84 16.11 8.69
N CYS A 56 -6.68 14.82 8.47
CA CYS A 56 -7.37 13.80 9.27
C CYS A 56 -6.48 13.14 10.35
N ASP A 57 -5.25 13.59 10.50
CA ASP A 57 -4.27 13.06 11.46
C ASP A 57 -4.14 11.54 11.45
N GLY A 58 -4.32 10.92 10.28
CA GLY A 58 -4.17 9.47 10.12
C GLY A 58 -5.20 8.61 10.86
N LYS A 59 -6.42 9.11 11.09
CA LYS A 59 -7.48 8.36 11.81
C LYS A 59 -7.75 6.97 11.23
N CYS A 60 -7.66 6.83 9.90
CA CYS A 60 -7.78 5.51 9.26
C CYS A 60 -6.63 4.59 9.67
N CYS A 61 -5.40 5.09 9.64
CA CYS A 61 -4.21 4.32 10.04
C CYS A 61 -4.30 3.90 11.51
N GLN A 62 -4.73 4.80 12.39
CA GLN A 62 -4.96 4.49 13.80
C GLN A 62 -6.01 3.39 13.98
N LYS A 63 -7.15 3.52 13.28
CA LYS A 63 -8.25 2.55 13.36
C LYS A 63 -7.82 1.13 12.97
N TYR A 64 -6.92 1.01 11.99
CA TYR A 64 -6.41 -0.28 11.52
C TYR A 64 -5.14 -0.75 12.23
N GLY A 65 -4.65 -0.02 13.23
CA GLY A 65 -3.43 -0.40 13.97
C GLY A 65 -2.17 -0.42 13.10
N CYS A 66 -2.04 0.56 12.19
CA CYS A 66 -0.90 0.63 11.29
C CYS A 66 0.39 0.94 12.08
N GLU A 67 1.41 0.14 11.93
CA GLU A 67 2.70 0.30 12.61
C GLU A 67 3.48 1.55 12.17
N PHE A 68 3.15 2.12 11.00
CA PHE A 68 3.70 3.40 10.55
C PHE A 68 2.99 4.61 11.15
N TYR A 69 1.91 4.38 11.93
CA TYR A 69 1.12 5.46 12.48
C TYR A 69 1.84 6.16 13.63
N ALA A 70 2.10 7.43 13.44
CA ALA A 70 2.47 8.37 14.49
C ALA A 70 1.92 9.74 14.08
N PRO A 71 1.02 10.37 14.86
CA PRO A 71 0.42 11.66 14.50
C PRO A 71 1.46 12.73 14.22
N GLN A 72 2.57 12.70 14.94
CA GLN A 72 3.69 13.63 14.80
C GLN A 72 4.34 13.59 13.41
N LEU A 73 4.24 12.45 12.70
CA LEU A 73 4.73 12.35 11.32
C LEU A 73 3.91 13.20 10.35
N GLY A 74 2.63 13.48 10.65
CA GLY A 74 1.74 14.33 9.86
C GLY A 74 1.36 13.78 8.47
N TRP A 75 2.18 12.91 7.91
CA TRP A 75 2.04 12.30 6.59
C TRP A 75 2.57 10.87 6.61
N CYS A 76 1.91 9.97 5.86
CA CYS A 76 2.37 8.59 5.74
C CYS A 76 3.80 8.56 5.15
N PRO A 77 4.80 8.05 5.88
CA PRO A 77 6.19 8.07 5.42
C PRO A 77 6.45 7.18 4.20
N ILE A 78 5.57 6.19 3.97
CA ILE A 78 5.64 5.25 2.84
C ILE A 78 4.55 5.52 1.79
N PHE A 79 4.05 6.77 1.68
CA PHE A 79 2.90 7.10 0.84
C PHE A 79 3.01 6.59 -0.60
N ASP A 80 4.19 6.69 -1.21
CA ASP A 80 4.41 6.32 -2.61
C ASP A 80 4.58 4.79 -2.81
N MET A 81 4.69 4.02 -1.74
CA MET A 81 4.88 2.57 -1.76
C MET A 81 3.96 1.87 -0.74
N ARG A 82 2.73 2.33 -0.64
CA ARG A 82 1.73 1.77 0.29
C ARG A 82 1.29 0.37 -0.14
N PRO A 83 0.84 -0.47 0.80
CA PRO A 83 0.17 -1.72 0.48
C PRO A 83 -1.03 -1.54 -0.45
N VAL A 84 -1.38 -2.58 -1.19
CA VAL A 84 -2.52 -2.56 -2.13
C VAL A 84 -3.79 -2.06 -1.44
N ILE A 85 -4.12 -2.59 -0.25
CA ILE A 85 -5.29 -2.15 0.51
C ILE A 85 -5.29 -0.63 0.79
N CYS A 86 -4.14 -0.06 1.13
CA CYS A 86 -4.03 1.37 1.40
C CYS A 86 -4.18 2.22 0.13
N ARG A 87 -3.90 1.64 -1.05
CA ARG A 87 -4.12 2.30 -2.34
C ARG A 87 -5.59 2.42 -2.69
N PHE A 88 -6.41 1.46 -2.27
CA PHE A 88 -7.86 1.45 -2.51
C PHE A 88 -8.67 2.02 -1.33
N HIS A 89 -8.01 2.41 -0.24
CA HIS A 89 -8.70 2.97 0.92
C HIS A 89 -8.88 4.47 0.79
N PHE A 90 -10.12 4.89 0.54
CA PHE A 90 -10.53 6.30 0.48
C PHE A 90 -11.65 6.55 1.46
N CYS A 91 -11.45 7.48 2.39
CA CYS A 91 -12.46 7.86 3.36
C CYS A 91 -13.52 8.80 2.75
N GLU A 92 -14.59 9.04 3.50
CA GLU A 92 -15.70 9.90 3.09
C GLU A 92 -15.29 11.32 2.64
N ARG A 93 -14.14 11.81 3.10
CA ARG A 93 -13.62 13.15 2.73
C ARG A 93 -13.24 13.28 1.26
N PHE A 94 -13.06 12.17 0.57
CA PHE A 94 -12.84 12.14 -0.88
C PHE A 94 -14.16 12.17 -1.66
N GLN A 95 -15.28 11.82 -1.06
CA GLN A 95 -16.57 11.63 -1.74
C GLN A 95 -17.03 12.85 -2.55
N PRO A 96 -16.94 14.11 -2.01
CA PRO A 96 -17.42 15.27 -2.75
C PRO A 96 -16.72 15.50 -4.09
N ALA A 97 -15.44 15.07 -4.20
CA ALA A 97 -14.63 15.32 -5.39
C ALA A 97 -14.52 14.10 -6.32
N ALA A 98 -14.68 12.89 -5.81
CA ALA A 98 -14.34 11.68 -6.55
C ALA A 98 -15.22 10.44 -6.22
N GLY A 99 -16.41 10.63 -5.68
CA GLY A 99 -17.25 9.54 -5.14
C GLY A 99 -17.53 8.42 -6.12
N LEU A 100 -17.85 8.71 -7.39
CA LEU A 100 -18.10 7.69 -8.42
C LEU A 100 -16.84 6.87 -8.73
N MET A 101 -15.71 7.54 -8.90
CA MET A 101 -14.42 6.88 -9.16
C MET A 101 -14.02 5.96 -8.01
N ILE A 102 -14.20 6.42 -6.77
CA ILE A 102 -13.91 5.63 -5.57
C ILE A 102 -14.82 4.42 -5.48
N LYS A 103 -16.10 4.55 -5.79
CA LYS A 103 -17.04 3.43 -5.82
C LYS A 103 -16.59 2.36 -6.81
N GLU A 104 -16.28 2.74 -8.04
CA GLU A 104 -15.79 1.81 -9.07
C GLU A 104 -14.50 1.11 -8.64
N LEU A 105 -13.52 1.86 -8.11
CA LEU A 105 -12.26 1.30 -7.62
C LEU A 105 -12.49 0.31 -6.48
N SER A 106 -13.36 0.64 -5.53
CA SER A 106 -13.69 -0.23 -4.40
C SER A 106 -14.35 -1.52 -4.87
N GLU A 107 -15.26 -1.44 -5.83
CA GLU A 107 -15.90 -2.63 -6.42
C GLU A 107 -14.88 -3.51 -7.16
N ILE A 108 -13.99 -2.93 -7.98
CA ILE A 108 -12.92 -3.67 -8.66
C ILE A 108 -12.06 -4.41 -7.63
N TYR A 109 -11.62 -3.73 -6.59
CA TYR A 109 -10.77 -4.32 -5.56
C TYR A 109 -11.47 -5.47 -4.83
N LEU A 110 -12.67 -5.26 -4.32
CA LEU A 110 -13.43 -6.27 -3.58
C LEU A 110 -13.80 -7.49 -4.43
N ASP A 111 -14.21 -7.26 -5.67
CA ASP A 111 -14.53 -8.35 -6.58
C ASP A 111 -13.29 -9.15 -6.98
N SER A 112 -12.15 -8.47 -7.19
CA SER A 112 -10.86 -9.13 -7.47
C SER A 112 -10.47 -10.06 -6.32
N LEU A 113 -10.55 -9.60 -5.07
CA LEU A 113 -10.27 -10.44 -3.89
C LEU A 113 -11.28 -11.58 -3.76
N THR A 114 -12.55 -11.31 -4.00
CA THR A 114 -13.62 -12.33 -3.91
C THR A 114 -13.41 -13.45 -4.92
N VAL A 115 -13.07 -13.12 -6.16
CA VAL A 115 -12.80 -14.12 -7.20
C VAL A 115 -11.52 -14.87 -6.89
N ALA A 116 -10.44 -14.18 -6.52
CA ALA A 116 -9.19 -14.82 -6.14
C ALA A 116 -9.36 -15.80 -4.96
N ALA A 117 -10.18 -15.45 -3.95
CA ALA A 117 -10.51 -16.35 -2.85
C ALA A 117 -11.22 -17.62 -3.35
N LYS A 118 -12.16 -17.48 -4.29
CA LYS A 118 -12.91 -18.62 -4.84
C LYS A 118 -12.02 -19.58 -5.63
N ILE A 119 -11.00 -19.09 -6.29
CA ILE A 119 -10.04 -19.93 -7.02
C ILE A 119 -8.87 -20.43 -6.15
N GLY A 120 -8.87 -20.10 -4.85
CA GLY A 120 -7.85 -20.56 -3.90
C GLY A 120 -6.49 -19.88 -4.04
N SER A 121 -6.45 -18.59 -4.41
CA SER A 121 -5.19 -17.84 -4.49
C SER A 121 -4.42 -17.87 -3.18
N THR A 122 -3.14 -18.19 -3.26
CA THR A 122 -2.22 -18.27 -2.11
C THR A 122 -1.73 -16.90 -1.64
N ARG A 123 -1.94 -15.88 -2.46
CA ARG A 123 -1.45 -14.51 -2.23
C ARG A 123 -2.42 -13.59 -1.49
N LEU A 124 -3.65 -14.05 -1.21
CA LEU A 124 -4.68 -13.19 -0.63
C LEU A 124 -4.29 -12.54 0.70
N GLY A 125 -3.62 -13.27 1.59
CA GLY A 125 -3.18 -12.74 2.88
C GLY A 125 -2.24 -11.53 2.77
N PHE A 126 -1.61 -11.33 1.62
CA PHE A 126 -0.77 -10.17 1.38
C PHE A 126 -1.53 -8.87 1.08
N PHE A 127 -2.82 -8.98 0.78
CA PHE A 127 -3.69 -7.83 0.50
C PHE A 127 -4.45 -7.38 1.74
N ASP A 128 -4.27 -8.08 2.85
CA ASP A 128 -4.91 -7.75 4.12
C ASP A 128 -4.45 -6.39 4.65
N VAL A 129 -5.29 -5.85 5.49
CA VAL A 129 -5.05 -4.59 6.18
C VAL A 129 -3.90 -4.75 7.18
N PRO A 130 -3.14 -3.70 7.50
CA PRO A 130 -2.26 -3.71 8.66
C PRO A 130 -2.94 -4.37 9.89
N PRO A 131 -2.20 -5.03 10.76
CA PRO A 131 -0.78 -4.80 11.00
C PRO A 131 0.15 -5.50 10.03
N PHE A 132 1.18 -4.78 9.60
CA PHE A 132 2.25 -5.31 8.74
C PHE A 132 3.16 -6.28 9.48
N ILE A 133 3.08 -6.34 10.81
CA ILE A 133 3.93 -7.17 11.65
C ILE A 133 3.94 -8.64 11.21
N ASN A 134 2.81 -9.13 10.67
CA ASN A 134 2.69 -10.51 10.20
C ASN A 134 3.17 -10.69 8.75
N SER A 135 3.00 -9.68 7.89
CA SER A 135 3.33 -9.76 6.47
C SER A 135 4.72 -9.23 6.12
N ALA A 136 5.26 -8.32 6.94
CA ALA A 136 6.59 -7.74 6.75
C ALA A 136 7.33 -7.55 8.10
N PRO A 137 7.57 -8.63 8.86
CA PRO A 137 8.13 -8.52 10.22
C PRO A 137 9.53 -7.93 10.25
N GLN A 138 10.32 -8.10 9.19
CA GLN A 138 11.66 -7.52 9.09
C GLN A 138 11.60 -6.01 8.89
N LEU A 139 10.71 -5.54 8.01
CA LEU A 139 10.47 -4.12 7.80
C LEU A 139 9.99 -3.46 9.10
N ILE A 140 9.00 -4.07 9.78
CA ILE A 140 8.48 -3.52 11.04
C ILE A 140 9.57 -3.42 12.10
N ARG A 141 10.42 -4.43 12.24
CA ARG A 141 11.57 -4.35 13.16
C ARG A 141 12.52 -3.22 12.82
N ALA A 142 12.76 -2.96 11.54
CA ALA A 142 13.65 -1.88 11.10
C ALA A 142 13.05 -0.49 11.35
N ILE A 143 11.75 -0.29 11.14
CA ILE A 143 11.11 1.02 11.27
C ILE A 143 10.63 1.37 12.68
N SER A 144 10.30 0.37 13.52
CA SER A 144 9.72 0.59 14.85
C SER A 144 10.54 1.55 15.73
N PRO A 145 11.89 1.46 15.79
CA PRO A 145 12.68 2.41 16.58
C PRO A 145 12.51 3.86 16.13
N TRP A 146 12.39 4.10 14.82
CA TRP A 146 12.21 5.44 14.26
C TRP A 146 10.82 6.00 14.57
N VAL A 147 9.78 5.16 14.45
CA VAL A 147 8.40 5.54 14.81
C VAL A 147 8.33 5.89 16.29
N GLN A 148 8.89 5.05 17.16
CA GLN A 148 8.92 5.28 18.61
C GLN A 148 9.68 6.56 18.97
N ALA A 149 10.87 6.78 18.40
CA ALA A 149 11.66 7.99 18.67
C ALA A 149 10.91 9.29 18.31
N VAL A 150 10.09 9.26 17.22
CA VAL A 150 9.23 10.39 16.86
C VAL A 150 8.06 10.54 17.84
N GLN A 151 7.43 9.44 18.25
CA GLN A 151 6.32 9.47 19.21
C GLN A 151 6.74 10.03 20.57
N GLU A 152 7.94 9.69 21.02
CA GLU A 152 8.53 10.16 22.28
C GLU A 152 9.14 11.57 22.19
N GLY A 153 9.16 12.18 21.00
CA GLY A 153 9.77 13.49 20.79
C GLY A 153 11.31 13.48 20.77
N ASN A 154 11.93 12.31 20.73
CA ASN A 154 13.39 12.13 20.68
C ASN A 154 13.97 12.33 19.27
N LEU A 155 13.13 12.32 18.23
CA LEU A 155 13.50 12.51 16.84
C LEU A 155 12.53 13.47 16.16
N ASP A 156 13.08 14.43 15.43
CA ASP A 156 12.28 15.33 14.58
C ASP A 156 11.45 14.53 13.54
N PRO A 157 10.16 14.84 13.36
CA PRO A 157 9.27 14.09 12.48
C PRO A 157 9.73 14.03 11.02
N LYS A 158 10.40 15.07 10.51
CA LYS A 158 10.95 15.08 9.14
C LYS A 158 12.08 14.07 8.99
N HIS A 159 12.96 14.01 9.98
CA HIS A 159 14.04 13.01 10.01
C HIS A 159 13.48 11.60 10.19
N GLY A 160 12.50 11.42 11.08
CA GLY A 160 11.79 10.15 11.26
C GLY A 160 11.17 9.63 9.95
N ARG A 161 10.45 10.47 9.22
CA ARG A 161 9.89 10.11 7.89
C ARG A 161 10.99 9.68 6.91
N ARG A 162 12.12 10.37 6.89
CA ARG A 162 13.24 10.02 6.01
C ARG A 162 13.81 8.64 6.33
N HIS A 163 14.05 8.34 7.60
CA HIS A 163 14.56 7.03 8.03
C HIS A 163 13.59 5.91 7.68
N ILE A 164 12.32 6.05 8.06
CA ILE A 164 11.28 5.04 7.75
C ILE A 164 11.20 4.79 6.24
N ARG A 165 11.25 5.85 5.41
CA ARG A 165 11.24 5.71 3.96
C ARG A 165 12.46 4.97 3.42
N LEU A 166 13.65 5.24 3.95
CA LEU A 166 14.88 4.54 3.54
C LEU A 166 14.81 3.04 3.88
N GLU A 167 14.36 2.68 5.06
CA GLU A 167 14.14 1.28 5.45
C GLU A 167 13.15 0.58 4.52
N ALA A 168 12.05 1.25 4.18
CA ALA A 168 11.06 0.71 3.24
C ALA A 168 11.63 0.49 1.83
N ILE A 169 12.45 1.41 1.33
CA ILE A 169 13.15 1.28 0.04
C ILE A 169 14.14 0.11 0.08
N GLN A 170 14.94 0.00 1.13
CA GLN A 170 15.89 -1.11 1.31
C GLN A 170 15.18 -2.45 1.36
N HIS A 171 14.06 -2.53 2.08
CA HIS A 171 13.23 -3.73 2.11
C HIS A 171 12.71 -4.11 0.71
N GLN A 172 12.29 -3.15 -0.10
CA GLN A 172 11.89 -3.40 -1.47
C GLN A 172 13.05 -3.91 -2.34
N CYS A 173 14.23 -3.32 -2.23
CA CYS A 173 15.41 -3.73 -3.00
C CYS A 173 15.88 -5.15 -2.61
N ALA A 174 15.92 -5.47 -1.32
CA ALA A 174 16.34 -6.78 -0.83
C ALA A 174 15.46 -7.93 -1.35
N THR A 175 14.15 -7.69 -1.48
CA THR A 175 13.22 -8.68 -2.02
C THR A 175 13.37 -8.89 -3.52
N HIS A 176 13.91 -7.94 -4.29
CA HIS A 176 14.25 -8.13 -5.71
C HIS A 176 15.51 -8.97 -5.91
N SER A 177 16.56 -8.69 -5.14
CA SER A 177 17.86 -9.35 -5.30
C SER A 177 17.83 -10.85 -4.99
N SER A 178 16.86 -11.31 -4.20
CA SER A 178 16.72 -12.74 -3.84
C SER A 178 16.12 -13.60 -4.96
N GLN A 179 15.68 -13.02 -6.07
CA GLN A 179 14.96 -13.71 -7.14
C GLN A 179 15.76 -13.87 -8.43
N ASP A 180 16.87 -13.15 -8.58
CA ASP A 180 17.77 -13.28 -9.74
C ASP A 180 18.77 -14.43 -9.60
N GLN A 181 18.66 -15.29 -8.57
CA GLN A 181 19.46 -16.50 -8.51
C GLN A 181 18.80 -17.58 -9.37
N PRO A 182 19.42 -17.99 -10.49
CA PRO A 182 18.93 -19.11 -11.28
C PRO A 182 18.92 -20.36 -10.39
N GLN A 183 17.77 -21.03 -10.33
CA GLN A 183 17.68 -22.36 -9.74
C GLN A 183 18.59 -23.27 -10.58
N THR A 184 19.81 -23.48 -10.12
CA THR A 184 20.66 -24.56 -10.63
C THR A 184 20.02 -25.87 -10.21
N SER A 185 19.24 -26.44 -11.13
CA SER A 185 18.74 -27.81 -11.06
C SER A 185 19.93 -28.74 -11.12
N THR A 186 20.21 -29.43 -10.04
CA THR A 186 21.01 -30.69 -10.01
C THR A 186 20.08 -31.86 -10.19
#